data_81dadd60c6ea85b1436c050084be44db
#
_entry.id   81dadd60c6ea85b1436c050084be44db
#
_cell.length_a   1.000
_cell.length_b   1.000
_cell.length_c   1.000
_cell.angle_alpha   90.00
_cell.angle_beta   90.00
_cell.angle_gamma   90.00
#
_symmetry.space_group_name_H-M   'P 1'
#
loop_
_entity.id
_entity.type
_entity.pdbx_description
1 polymer ?
#
loop_
_entity_poly.entity_id
_entity_poly.type
_entity_poly.pdbx_seq_one_letter_code
_entity_poly.pdbx_strand_id
1 'polypeptide(L)'
;MLAARRVAGDRVPVLAEREDLAVREDRVGIHPGDPILLSSDCRIDEVLSHYLCRSSFARLAQETKRNYTDDYCLFFDFLWGRGKWWSEASPDDLWDFEDWRTRSPRNPRRVGGARWNRGLAALARLYEWAVQREYVLANPVLMRTVTGRTGKVVLVPTARAKNARTSEVRWLTPRAFRRWVDVGLRGHGADGLPDSGWAGRLADRNAAFADLLFSSGVRLGEGASLLTLEVPRLHLEGGRYYAGRLARVVTKSRRARTFYASSVVVGEVKGYVESSRARAVRRAQAVGPVRRAADAAGDARDGWASPPASLAGRGRRGGSDGSGRGDGG
;
A
#
# COMPACT_ATOMS: atom_id res chain seq x y z
N MET A 1 17.05 4.73 8.54
CA MET A 1 16.36 5.89 7.96
C MET A 1 14.84 5.72 8.07
N LEU A 2 14.12 6.76 8.46
CA LEU A 2 12.67 6.73 8.58
C LEU A 2 12.06 7.54 7.41
N ALA A 3 11.09 6.96 6.70
CA ALA A 3 10.27 7.72 5.77
C ALA A 3 9.19 8.44 6.59
N ALA A 4 9.35 9.73 6.79
CA ALA A 4 8.35 10.55 7.46
C ALA A 4 7.24 10.91 6.46
N ARG A 5 5.98 10.70 6.85
CA ARG A 5 4.84 11.30 6.16
C ARG A 5 4.74 12.77 6.55
N ARG A 6 4.53 13.63 5.57
CA ARG A 6 4.19 15.01 5.82
C ARG A 6 2.89 15.09 6.62
N VAL A 7 2.94 15.66 7.80
CA VAL A 7 1.75 16.02 8.57
C VAL A 7 1.28 17.37 8.05
N ALA A 8 -0.01 17.53 7.75
CA ALA A 8 -0.56 18.82 7.39
C ALA A 8 -0.25 19.81 8.52
N GLY A 9 0.25 21.00 8.15
CA GLY A 9 0.71 22.00 9.13
C GLY A 9 -0.33 22.42 10.16
N ASP A 10 -1.60 22.34 9.80
CA ASP A 10 -2.76 22.63 10.66
C ASP A 10 -2.94 21.63 11.82
N ARG A 11 -2.34 20.43 11.73
CA ARG A 11 -2.38 19.40 12.79
C ARG A 11 -1.28 19.54 13.83
N VAL A 12 -0.33 20.44 13.60
CA VAL A 12 0.76 20.71 14.55
C VAL A 12 0.61 22.17 14.98
N PRO A 13 0.20 22.45 16.24
CA PRO A 13 -0.13 23.80 16.70
C PRO A 13 0.97 24.83 16.40
N VAL A 14 2.25 24.47 16.62
CA VAL A 14 3.40 25.34 16.34
C VAL A 14 3.58 25.65 14.85
N LEU A 15 3.08 24.80 13.94
CA LEU A 15 3.16 25.00 12.50
C LEU A 15 1.91 25.68 11.95
N ALA A 16 0.76 25.55 12.61
CA ALA A 16 -0.48 26.21 12.23
C ALA A 16 -0.40 27.75 12.33
N GLU A 17 0.46 28.25 13.21
CA GLU A 17 0.73 29.68 13.38
C GLU A 17 1.64 30.29 12.30
N ARG A 18 2.20 29.45 11.41
CA ARG A 18 3.10 29.92 10.34
C ARG A 18 2.33 30.10 9.04
N GLU A 19 1.90 31.30 8.76
CA GLU A 19 1.21 31.69 7.52
C GLU A 19 2.05 31.45 6.26
N ASP A 20 3.41 31.48 6.39
CA ASP A 20 4.33 31.30 5.28
C ASP A 20 4.66 29.82 4.97
N LEU A 21 4.14 28.85 5.75
CA LEU A 21 4.52 27.44 5.62
C LEU A 21 4.18 26.88 4.23
N ALA A 22 2.97 27.15 3.73
CA ALA A 22 2.53 26.68 2.41
C ALA A 22 3.41 27.27 1.29
N VAL A 23 3.75 28.56 1.38
CA VAL A 23 4.63 29.22 0.41
C VAL A 23 6.04 28.66 0.43
N ARG A 24 6.54 28.33 1.61
CA ARG A 24 7.87 27.71 1.76
C ARG A 24 7.88 26.29 1.21
N GLU A 25 6.80 25.52 1.47
CA GLU A 25 6.63 24.18 0.96
C GLU A 25 6.59 24.15 -0.57
N ASP A 26 5.86 25.05 -1.20
CA ASP A 26 5.80 25.20 -2.65
C ASP A 26 7.18 25.61 -3.24
N ARG A 27 7.90 26.50 -2.55
CA ARG A 27 9.24 26.91 -2.95
C ARG A 27 10.25 25.76 -2.93
N VAL A 28 10.16 24.89 -1.93
CA VAL A 28 11.00 23.68 -1.81
C VAL A 28 10.57 22.60 -2.81
N GLY A 29 9.34 22.67 -3.33
CA GLY A 29 8.79 21.72 -4.30
C GLY A 29 8.40 20.38 -3.66
N ILE A 30 8.10 20.38 -2.36
CA ILE A 30 7.59 19.19 -1.65
C ILE A 30 6.08 19.26 -1.66
N HIS A 31 5.43 18.32 -2.37
CA HIS A 31 3.99 18.25 -2.42
C HIS A 31 3.41 17.40 -1.29
N PRO A 32 2.14 17.63 -0.89
CA PRO A 32 1.46 16.78 0.09
C PRO A 32 1.55 15.30 -0.26
N GLY A 33 2.05 14.49 0.67
CA GLY A 33 2.23 13.04 0.48
C GLY A 33 3.56 12.64 -0.18
N ASP A 34 4.43 13.56 -0.56
CA ASP A 34 5.78 13.23 -1.01
C ASP A 34 6.62 12.71 0.16
N PRO A 35 7.45 11.68 -0.07
CA PRO A 35 8.27 11.12 0.99
C PRO A 35 9.47 12.02 1.30
N ILE A 36 9.84 12.06 2.59
CA ILE A 36 11.07 12.67 3.08
C ILE A 36 11.88 11.58 3.78
N LEU A 37 13.16 11.46 3.45
CA LEU A 37 14.07 10.54 4.11
C LEU A 37 14.85 11.27 5.21
N LEU A 38 14.80 10.71 6.41
CA LEU A 38 15.58 11.16 7.55
C LEU A 38 16.63 10.09 7.89
N SER A 39 17.82 10.52 8.24
CA SER A 39 18.82 9.66 8.84
C SER A 39 18.38 9.18 10.24
N SER A 40 19.09 8.22 10.82
CA SER A 40 18.78 7.71 12.16
C SER A 40 18.91 8.76 13.24
N ASP A 41 19.72 9.82 13.01
CA ASP A 41 19.85 11.01 13.87
C ASP A 41 18.87 12.15 13.50
N CYS A 42 17.81 11.82 12.73
CA CYS A 42 16.75 12.73 12.32
C CYS A 42 17.18 13.90 11.42
N ARG A 43 18.31 13.78 10.74
CA ARG A 43 18.77 14.80 9.76
C ARG A 43 18.21 14.51 8.38
N ILE A 44 17.95 15.57 7.64
CA ILE A 44 17.54 15.50 6.23
C ILE A 44 18.81 15.40 5.38
N ASP A 45 18.85 14.42 4.48
CA ASP A 45 19.84 14.36 3.42
C ASP A 45 19.34 15.20 2.23
N GLU A 46 20.07 16.28 1.90
CA GLU A 46 19.67 17.21 0.85
C GLU A 46 19.71 16.58 -0.54
N VAL A 47 20.67 15.68 -0.79
CA VAL A 47 20.82 14.99 -2.08
C VAL A 47 19.66 14.03 -2.30
N LEU A 48 19.33 13.21 -1.30
CA LEU A 48 18.18 12.31 -1.37
C LEU A 48 16.86 13.08 -1.46
N SER A 49 16.75 14.20 -0.75
CA SER A 49 15.57 15.07 -0.84
C SER A 49 15.42 15.67 -2.24
N HIS A 50 16.53 16.08 -2.86
CA HIS A 50 16.51 16.54 -4.25
C HIS A 50 16.08 15.43 -5.21
N TYR A 51 16.58 14.20 -5.04
CA TYR A 51 16.13 13.05 -5.83
C TYR A 51 14.62 12.82 -5.70
N LEU A 52 14.09 12.79 -4.48
CA LEU A 52 12.69 12.50 -4.22
C LEU A 52 11.74 13.58 -4.76
N CYS A 53 12.14 14.86 -4.69
CA CYS A 53 11.26 15.99 -5.04
C CYS A 53 11.46 16.51 -6.46
N ARG A 54 12.66 16.43 -7.03
CA ARG A 54 13.03 17.15 -8.28
C ARG A 54 13.51 16.28 -9.42
N SER A 55 13.63 14.96 -9.22
CA SER A 55 14.05 14.05 -10.28
C SER A 55 12.85 13.42 -11.01
N SER A 56 13.15 12.48 -11.89
CA SER A 56 12.11 11.64 -12.51
C SER A 56 11.30 10.82 -11.49
N PHE A 57 11.81 10.67 -10.26
CA PHE A 57 11.10 10.03 -9.15
C PHE A 57 9.82 10.80 -8.77
N ALA A 58 9.86 12.13 -8.74
CA ALA A 58 8.71 12.98 -8.41
C ALA A 58 7.50 12.74 -9.31
N ARG A 59 7.71 12.26 -10.55
CA ARG A 59 6.64 11.97 -11.52
C ARG A 59 6.01 10.58 -11.36
N LEU A 60 6.52 9.74 -10.45
CA LEU A 60 5.96 8.41 -10.21
C LEU A 60 4.59 8.51 -9.55
N ALA A 61 3.78 7.45 -9.73
CA ALA A 61 2.53 7.32 -8.99
C ALA A 61 2.82 7.24 -7.48
N GLN A 62 1.93 7.82 -6.66
CA GLN A 62 2.12 7.94 -5.20
C GLN A 62 2.44 6.60 -4.53
N GLU A 63 1.72 5.54 -4.90
CA GLU A 63 1.97 4.20 -4.38
C GLU A 63 3.37 3.67 -4.77
N THR A 64 3.86 4.02 -5.97
CA THR A 64 5.22 3.64 -6.39
C THR A 64 6.27 4.43 -5.61
N LYS A 65 6.06 5.75 -5.41
CA LYS A 65 6.94 6.59 -4.58
C LYS A 65 7.07 5.98 -3.17
N ARG A 66 5.93 5.68 -2.54
CA ARG A 66 5.88 5.08 -1.21
C ARG A 66 6.65 3.76 -1.15
N ASN A 67 6.35 2.83 -2.07
CA ASN A 67 6.98 1.52 -2.08
C ASN A 67 8.50 1.60 -2.32
N TYR A 68 8.95 2.50 -3.19
CA TYR A 68 10.39 2.68 -3.47
C TYR A 68 11.09 3.33 -2.27
N THR A 69 10.44 4.30 -1.63
CA THR A 69 10.99 4.94 -0.42
C THR A 69 11.14 3.94 0.72
N ASP A 70 10.16 3.06 0.92
CA ASP A 70 10.25 1.97 1.90
C ASP A 70 11.45 1.03 1.58
N ASP A 71 11.66 0.73 0.29
CA ASP A 71 12.79 -0.10 -0.13
C ASP A 71 14.15 0.64 0.08
N TYR A 72 14.22 1.96 -0.13
CA TYR A 72 15.39 2.79 0.18
C TYR A 72 15.69 2.81 1.68
N CYS A 73 14.68 3.05 2.54
CA CYS A 73 14.84 3.02 3.99
C CYS A 73 15.48 1.72 4.45
N LEU A 74 14.97 0.58 3.96
CA LEU A 74 15.48 -0.73 4.36
C LEU A 74 16.94 -0.95 3.96
N PHE A 75 17.34 -0.49 2.77
CA PHE A 75 18.72 -0.62 2.32
C PHE A 75 19.65 0.33 3.07
N PHE A 76 19.23 1.56 3.30
CA PHE A 76 20.02 2.53 4.02
C PHE A 76 20.16 2.19 5.51
N ASP A 77 19.11 1.64 6.15
CA ASP A 77 19.22 1.13 7.52
C ASP A 77 20.20 -0.05 7.60
N PHE A 78 20.22 -0.92 6.57
CA PHE A 78 21.19 -2.00 6.47
C PHE A 78 22.64 -1.49 6.34
N LEU A 79 22.88 -0.49 5.49
CA LEU A 79 24.19 0.14 5.35
C LEU A 79 24.61 0.87 6.63
N TRP A 80 23.70 1.62 7.23
CA TRP A 80 23.95 2.33 8.48
C TRP A 80 24.35 1.39 9.63
N GLY A 81 23.71 0.23 9.72
CA GLY A 81 24.11 -0.80 10.68
C GLY A 81 25.52 -1.37 10.46
N ARG A 82 26.14 -1.06 9.32
CA ARG A 82 27.52 -1.42 8.96
C ARG A 82 28.48 -0.21 9.00
N GLY A 83 28.01 0.93 9.49
CA GLY A 83 28.78 2.16 9.54
C GLY A 83 29.01 2.82 8.18
N LYS A 84 28.18 2.50 7.17
CA LYS A 84 28.27 3.05 5.81
C LYS A 84 27.15 4.02 5.51
N TRP A 85 27.47 5.06 4.77
CA TRP A 85 26.49 5.97 4.20
C TRP A 85 25.96 5.45 2.88
N TRP A 86 24.80 5.93 2.44
CA TRP A 86 24.19 5.45 1.18
C TRP A 86 25.10 5.68 -0.05
N SER A 87 25.90 6.75 -0.05
CA SER A 87 26.84 7.09 -1.12
C SER A 87 28.07 6.18 -1.18
N GLU A 88 28.33 5.41 -0.13
CA GLU A 88 29.47 4.50 0.00
C GLU A 88 29.10 3.05 -0.34
N ALA A 89 27.87 2.83 -0.82
CA ALA A 89 27.39 1.50 -1.15
C ALA A 89 28.20 0.87 -2.29
N SER A 90 28.64 -0.36 -2.08
CA SER A 90 29.35 -1.18 -3.05
C SER A 90 28.47 -2.31 -3.60
N PRO A 91 28.89 -2.97 -4.69
CA PRO A 91 28.23 -4.18 -5.16
C PRO A 91 28.17 -5.31 -4.10
N ASP A 92 29.20 -5.43 -3.27
CA ASP A 92 29.25 -6.42 -2.20
C ASP A 92 28.21 -6.14 -1.11
N ASP A 93 28.01 -4.87 -0.76
CA ASP A 93 26.94 -4.48 0.17
C ASP A 93 25.55 -4.87 -0.38
N LEU A 94 25.36 -4.78 -1.69
CA LEU A 94 24.12 -5.19 -2.31
C LEU A 94 23.92 -6.71 -2.28
N TRP A 95 24.98 -7.50 -2.47
CA TRP A 95 24.95 -8.94 -2.33
C TRP A 95 24.64 -9.39 -0.89
N ASP A 96 25.29 -8.76 0.08
CA ASP A 96 25.02 -9.00 1.49
C ASP A 96 23.59 -8.62 1.88
N PHE A 97 23.09 -7.51 1.32
CA PHE A 97 21.70 -7.09 1.53
C PHE A 97 20.70 -8.08 0.91
N GLU A 98 21.01 -8.62 -0.29
CA GLU A 98 20.20 -9.68 -0.91
C GLU A 98 20.12 -10.90 -0.01
N ASP A 99 21.26 -11.39 0.48
CA ASP A 99 21.30 -12.53 1.38
C ASP A 99 20.49 -12.28 2.66
N TRP A 100 20.73 -11.16 3.30
CA TRP A 100 19.97 -10.75 4.49
C TRP A 100 18.48 -10.66 4.20
N ARG A 101 18.10 -10.07 3.08
CA ARG A 101 16.70 -9.78 2.74
C ARG A 101 15.92 -11.01 2.31
N THR A 102 16.57 -11.98 1.69
CA THR A 102 15.90 -13.14 1.05
C THR A 102 16.16 -14.46 1.76
N ARG A 103 17.30 -14.64 2.39
CA ARG A 103 17.76 -15.95 2.93
C ARG A 103 18.03 -15.95 4.42
N SER A 104 18.60 -14.90 4.98
CA SER A 104 19.08 -14.88 6.36
C SER A 104 17.99 -15.22 7.38
N PRO A 105 18.20 -16.23 8.25
CA PRO A 105 17.26 -16.57 9.33
C PRO A 105 17.11 -15.45 10.36
N ARG A 106 18.10 -14.55 10.46
CA ARG A 106 18.07 -13.39 11.36
C ARG A 106 17.07 -12.33 10.92
N ASN A 107 16.61 -12.36 9.66
CA ASN A 107 15.57 -11.45 9.18
C ASN A 107 14.19 -12.12 9.23
N PRO A 108 13.32 -11.75 10.19
CA PRO A 108 11.98 -12.30 10.28
C PRO A 108 11.06 -11.85 9.15
N ARG A 109 11.46 -10.79 8.40
CA ARG A 109 10.69 -10.20 7.29
C ARG A 109 11.35 -10.49 5.94
N ARG A 110 11.76 -11.72 5.72
CA ARG A 110 12.29 -12.16 4.43
C ARG A 110 11.26 -11.96 3.31
N VAL A 111 11.74 -11.72 2.11
CA VAL A 111 10.88 -11.47 0.95
C VAL A 111 11.15 -12.46 -0.17
N GLY A 112 10.11 -12.72 -0.96
CA GLY A 112 10.24 -13.50 -2.19
C GLY A 112 10.84 -12.68 -3.34
N GLY A 113 11.25 -13.39 -4.40
CA GLY A 113 11.98 -12.82 -5.54
C GLY A 113 11.26 -11.66 -6.23
N ALA A 114 9.93 -11.65 -6.28
CA ALA A 114 9.17 -10.54 -6.91
C ALA A 114 9.35 -9.21 -6.14
N ARG A 115 9.30 -9.28 -4.80
CA ARG A 115 9.49 -8.09 -3.96
C ARG A 115 10.96 -7.66 -3.96
N TRP A 116 11.89 -8.60 -3.94
CA TRP A 116 13.31 -8.33 -4.13
C TRP A 116 13.57 -7.58 -5.44
N ASN A 117 13.09 -8.11 -6.57
CA ASN A 117 13.28 -7.49 -7.88
C ASN A 117 12.70 -6.06 -7.96
N ARG A 118 11.62 -5.78 -7.24
CA ARG A 118 11.08 -4.42 -7.15
C ARG A 118 12.03 -3.48 -6.40
N GLY A 119 12.51 -3.90 -5.22
CA GLY A 119 13.48 -3.12 -4.44
C GLY A 119 14.78 -2.89 -5.21
N LEU A 120 15.27 -3.92 -5.90
CA LEU A 120 16.44 -3.83 -6.76
C LEU A 120 16.26 -2.81 -7.90
N ALA A 121 15.08 -2.76 -8.53
CA ALA A 121 14.76 -1.77 -9.55
C ALA A 121 14.69 -0.33 -8.97
N ALA A 122 14.21 -0.19 -7.73
CA ALA A 122 14.21 1.09 -7.04
C ALA A 122 15.64 1.58 -6.78
N LEU A 123 16.50 0.71 -6.24
CA LEU A 123 17.91 1.03 -5.98
C LEU A 123 18.67 1.35 -7.27
N ALA A 124 18.52 0.54 -8.32
CA ALA A 124 19.14 0.80 -9.61
C ALA A 124 18.82 2.20 -10.14
N ARG A 125 17.55 2.62 -10.03
CA ARG A 125 17.09 3.93 -10.47
C ARG A 125 17.68 5.08 -9.64
N LEU A 126 17.76 4.93 -8.33
CA LEU A 126 18.38 5.94 -7.46
C LEU A 126 19.86 6.12 -7.79
N TYR A 127 20.59 5.01 -7.83
CA TYR A 127 22.03 5.06 -8.07
C TYR A 127 22.40 5.46 -9.50
N GLU A 128 21.59 5.11 -10.50
CA GLU A 128 21.73 5.63 -11.86
C GLU A 128 21.64 7.16 -11.88
N TRP A 129 20.66 7.74 -11.19
CA TRP A 129 20.53 9.18 -11.06
C TRP A 129 21.71 9.78 -10.28
N ALA A 130 22.17 9.13 -9.22
CA ALA A 130 23.27 9.61 -8.38
C ALA A 130 24.60 9.61 -9.14
N VAL A 131 24.85 8.60 -9.99
CA VAL A 131 26.02 8.56 -10.89
C VAL A 131 25.95 9.69 -11.92
N GLN A 132 24.80 9.88 -12.57
CA GLN A 132 24.60 10.96 -13.54
C GLN A 132 24.81 12.37 -12.96
N ARG A 133 24.68 12.50 -11.63
CA ARG A 133 24.87 13.74 -10.90
C ARG A 133 26.20 13.80 -10.14
N GLU A 134 27.06 12.82 -10.34
CA GLU A 134 28.39 12.73 -9.72
C GLU A 134 28.38 12.66 -8.18
N TYR A 135 27.23 12.28 -7.59
CA TYR A 135 27.14 12.06 -6.13
C TYR A 135 27.78 10.75 -5.69
N VAL A 136 27.86 9.77 -6.60
CA VAL A 136 28.56 8.50 -6.40
C VAL A 136 29.32 8.12 -7.66
N LEU A 137 30.44 7.42 -7.50
CA LEU A 137 31.32 7.06 -8.62
C LEU A 137 30.72 5.97 -9.50
N ALA A 138 30.01 5.02 -8.93
CA ALA A 138 29.44 3.89 -9.64
C ALA A 138 28.10 3.43 -9.05
N ASN A 139 27.28 2.80 -9.89
CA ASN A 139 26.03 2.18 -9.44
C ASN A 139 26.35 0.82 -8.81
N PRO A 140 26.04 0.58 -7.51
CA PRO A 140 26.25 -0.72 -6.86
C PRO A 140 25.37 -1.82 -7.47
N VAL A 141 24.30 -1.47 -8.18
CA VAL A 141 23.45 -2.44 -8.89
C VAL A 141 24.08 -2.78 -10.23
N LEU A 142 24.89 -3.83 -10.24
CA LEU A 142 25.52 -4.32 -11.47
C LEU A 142 24.48 -4.78 -12.48
N MET A 143 24.66 -4.39 -13.73
CA MET A 143 23.76 -4.72 -14.84
C MET A 143 24.40 -5.76 -15.76
N ARG A 144 23.58 -6.65 -16.32
CA ARG A 144 23.98 -7.60 -17.36
C ARG A 144 23.05 -7.55 -18.55
N THR A 145 23.56 -7.85 -19.71
CA THR A 145 22.79 -7.94 -20.94
C THR A 145 22.08 -9.28 -21.04
N VAL A 146 20.79 -9.24 -21.36
CA VAL A 146 19.98 -10.45 -21.61
C VAL A 146 19.22 -10.27 -22.92
N THR A 147 19.29 -11.27 -23.78
CA THR A 147 18.48 -11.32 -25.00
C THR A 147 17.11 -11.90 -24.67
N GLY A 148 16.06 -11.13 -24.85
CA GLY A 148 14.68 -11.55 -24.66
C GLY A 148 14.21 -12.54 -25.75
N ARG A 149 13.05 -13.18 -25.53
CA ARG A 149 12.45 -14.14 -26.48
C ARG A 149 12.17 -13.55 -27.87
N THR A 150 12.08 -12.25 -27.98
CA THR A 150 11.85 -11.51 -29.24
C THR A 150 13.15 -11.03 -29.88
N GLY A 151 14.32 -11.50 -29.43
CA GLY A 151 15.62 -11.04 -29.91
C GLY A 151 16.05 -9.66 -29.35
N LYS A 152 15.18 -8.97 -28.64
CA LYS A 152 15.50 -7.65 -28.06
C LYS A 152 16.50 -7.82 -26.93
N VAL A 153 17.59 -7.08 -27.01
CA VAL A 153 18.61 -6.98 -25.96
C VAL A 153 18.14 -6.01 -24.88
N VAL A 154 18.16 -6.44 -23.62
CA VAL A 154 17.71 -5.65 -22.47
C VAL A 154 18.75 -5.75 -21.36
N LEU A 155 19.09 -4.63 -20.74
CA LEU A 155 19.88 -4.59 -19.51
C LEU A 155 19.00 -4.96 -18.31
N VAL A 156 19.47 -5.90 -17.51
CA VAL A 156 18.80 -6.33 -16.29
C VAL A 156 19.79 -6.41 -15.13
N PRO A 157 19.38 -6.13 -13.89
CA PRO A 157 20.25 -6.28 -12.74
C PRO A 157 20.77 -7.72 -12.61
N THR A 158 22.07 -7.87 -12.34
CA THR A 158 22.71 -9.19 -12.16
C THR A 158 22.13 -9.95 -10.97
N ALA A 159 21.85 -9.25 -9.86
CA ALA A 159 21.24 -9.77 -8.65
C ALA A 159 19.73 -10.06 -8.78
N ARG A 160 19.18 -10.01 -9.98
CA ARG A 160 17.74 -10.27 -10.20
C ARG A 160 17.40 -11.73 -9.94
N ALA A 161 16.45 -11.96 -9.02
CA ALA A 161 15.92 -13.28 -8.75
C ALA A 161 15.20 -13.86 -9.97
N LYS A 162 15.60 -15.07 -10.40
CA LYS A 162 15.04 -15.76 -11.57
C LYS A 162 13.61 -16.28 -11.30
N ASN A 163 13.37 -16.80 -10.08
CA ASN A 163 12.10 -17.39 -9.67
C ASN A 163 11.19 -16.36 -8.97
N ALA A 164 10.99 -15.21 -9.62
CA ALA A 164 10.19 -14.13 -9.06
C ALA A 164 8.67 -14.38 -9.12
N ARG A 165 8.23 -15.38 -9.85
CA ARG A 165 6.80 -15.73 -9.99
C ARG A 165 6.51 -16.92 -9.09
N THR A 166 5.67 -16.72 -8.08
CA THR A 166 4.98 -17.83 -7.43
C THR A 166 3.94 -18.36 -8.42
N SER A 167 4.07 -19.60 -8.81
CA SER A 167 3.16 -20.28 -9.75
C SER A 167 1.81 -20.62 -9.13
N GLU A 168 1.68 -20.59 -7.81
CA GLU A 168 0.45 -20.95 -7.13
C GLU A 168 -0.48 -19.74 -7.01
N VAL A 169 -1.32 -19.57 -8.02
CA VAL A 169 -2.52 -18.75 -7.90
C VAL A 169 -3.59 -19.60 -7.22
N ARG A 170 -3.89 -19.30 -5.96
CA ARG A 170 -5.01 -19.94 -5.26
C ARG A 170 -6.32 -19.34 -5.75
N TRP A 171 -7.09 -20.15 -6.46
CA TRP A 171 -8.38 -19.76 -6.97
C TRP A 171 -9.46 -20.04 -5.91
N LEU A 172 -10.31 -19.06 -5.66
CA LEU A 172 -11.56 -19.31 -4.98
C LEU A 172 -12.59 -19.78 -6.01
N THR A 173 -13.18 -20.94 -5.80
CA THR A 173 -14.34 -21.35 -6.59
C THR A 173 -15.51 -20.40 -6.32
N PRO A 174 -16.47 -20.22 -7.24
CA PRO A 174 -17.64 -19.38 -6.99
C PRO A 174 -18.38 -19.74 -5.70
N ARG A 175 -18.46 -21.04 -5.38
CA ARG A 175 -19.08 -21.54 -4.13
C ARG A 175 -18.27 -21.13 -2.89
N ALA A 176 -16.94 -21.26 -2.93
CA ALA A 176 -16.07 -20.86 -1.83
C ALA A 176 -16.10 -19.34 -1.63
N PHE A 177 -16.11 -18.57 -2.72
CA PHE A 177 -16.26 -17.11 -2.66
C PHE A 177 -17.60 -16.72 -2.02
N ARG A 178 -18.72 -17.31 -2.46
CA ARG A 178 -20.04 -17.05 -1.91
C ARG A 178 -20.08 -17.35 -0.41
N ARG A 179 -19.57 -18.51 0.00
CA ARG A 179 -19.49 -18.86 1.42
C ARG A 179 -18.63 -17.86 2.21
N TRP A 180 -17.52 -17.40 1.65
CA TRP A 180 -16.69 -16.38 2.29
C TRP A 180 -17.45 -15.06 2.44
N VAL A 181 -18.23 -14.63 1.45
CA VAL A 181 -19.08 -13.43 1.55
C VAL A 181 -20.15 -13.60 2.62
N ASP A 182 -20.87 -14.71 2.62
CA ASP A 182 -22.00 -14.92 3.51
C ASP A 182 -21.55 -15.09 4.97
N VAL A 183 -20.56 -15.94 5.23
CA VAL A 183 -20.05 -16.20 6.58
C VAL A 183 -19.11 -15.09 7.05
N GLY A 184 -18.12 -14.72 6.21
CA GLY A 184 -17.06 -13.81 6.60
C GLY A 184 -17.44 -12.34 6.58
N LEU A 185 -18.28 -11.91 5.63
CA LEU A 185 -18.64 -10.51 5.47
C LEU A 185 -20.03 -10.17 5.97
N ARG A 186 -21.02 -11.06 5.79
CA ARG A 186 -22.40 -10.85 6.23
C ARG A 186 -22.68 -11.39 7.63
N GLY A 187 -21.83 -12.31 8.12
CA GLY A 187 -21.97 -12.89 9.45
C GLY A 187 -23.10 -13.91 9.55
N HIS A 188 -23.30 -14.71 8.51
CA HIS A 188 -24.24 -15.82 8.55
C HIS A 188 -23.56 -17.09 9.09
N GLY A 189 -24.27 -17.87 9.86
CA GLY A 189 -23.86 -19.20 10.27
C GLY A 189 -23.85 -20.22 9.11
N ALA A 190 -23.46 -21.45 9.41
CA ALA A 190 -23.46 -22.53 8.43
C ALA A 190 -24.89 -22.93 7.99
N ASP A 191 -25.87 -22.61 8.80
CA ASP A 191 -27.32 -22.76 8.57
C ASP A 191 -27.94 -21.66 7.70
N GLY A 192 -27.14 -20.64 7.34
CA GLY A 192 -27.58 -19.47 6.57
C GLY A 192 -28.30 -18.40 7.38
N LEU A 193 -28.40 -18.55 8.70
CA LEU A 193 -29.01 -17.57 9.59
C LEU A 193 -27.97 -16.56 10.10
N PRO A 194 -28.38 -15.34 10.48
CA PRO A 194 -27.48 -14.37 11.10
C PRO A 194 -26.90 -14.93 12.41
N ASP A 195 -25.55 -14.87 12.52
CA ASP A 195 -24.84 -15.25 13.74
C ASP A 195 -24.81 -14.06 14.71
N SER A 196 -25.44 -14.20 15.87
CA SER A 196 -25.49 -13.17 16.91
C SER A 196 -24.11 -12.85 17.53
N GLY A 197 -23.15 -13.78 17.45
CA GLY A 197 -21.78 -13.59 17.90
C GLY A 197 -20.87 -12.87 16.92
N TRP A 198 -21.34 -12.63 15.67
CA TRP A 198 -20.51 -11.98 14.67
C TRP A 198 -20.34 -10.47 14.93
N ALA A 199 -19.11 -10.06 15.13
CA ALA A 199 -18.74 -8.67 15.49
C ALA A 199 -18.28 -7.81 14.30
N GLY A 200 -18.47 -8.25 13.06
CA GLY A 200 -18.04 -7.54 11.86
C GLY A 200 -18.81 -6.22 11.65
N ARG A 201 -18.15 -5.27 11.01
CA ARG A 201 -18.73 -3.96 10.71
C ARG A 201 -19.00 -3.79 9.23
N LEU A 202 -20.04 -3.03 8.88
CA LEU A 202 -20.35 -2.64 7.51
C LEU A 202 -20.56 -3.84 6.56
N ALA A 203 -21.26 -4.86 7.04
CA ALA A 203 -21.53 -6.12 6.34
C ALA A 203 -22.02 -5.89 4.91
N ASP A 204 -23.10 -5.13 4.74
CA ASP A 204 -23.73 -4.87 3.44
C ASP A 204 -22.77 -4.18 2.46
N ARG A 205 -21.98 -3.20 2.96
CA ARG A 205 -20.97 -2.51 2.14
C ARG A 205 -19.90 -3.49 1.65
N ASN A 206 -19.35 -4.26 2.59
CA ASN A 206 -18.23 -5.13 2.30
C ASN A 206 -18.64 -6.27 1.36
N ALA A 207 -19.83 -6.82 1.56
CA ALA A 207 -20.40 -7.86 0.71
C ALA A 207 -20.66 -7.33 -0.72
N ALA A 208 -21.42 -6.24 -0.86
CA ALA A 208 -21.73 -5.65 -2.16
C ALA A 208 -20.44 -5.23 -2.91
N PHE A 209 -19.44 -4.72 -2.20
CA PHE A 209 -18.16 -4.36 -2.79
C PHE A 209 -17.35 -5.57 -3.24
N ALA A 210 -17.30 -6.64 -2.45
CA ALA A 210 -16.65 -7.90 -2.82
C ALA A 210 -17.31 -8.53 -4.05
N ASP A 211 -18.63 -8.58 -4.09
CA ASP A 211 -19.40 -9.10 -5.23
C ASP A 211 -19.18 -8.26 -6.50
N LEU A 212 -19.09 -6.93 -6.37
CA LEU A 212 -18.75 -6.05 -7.48
C LEU A 212 -17.36 -6.36 -8.04
N LEU A 213 -16.35 -6.45 -7.18
CA LEU A 213 -14.98 -6.74 -7.61
C LEU A 213 -14.87 -8.12 -8.27
N PHE A 214 -15.48 -9.13 -7.66
CA PHE A 214 -15.43 -10.50 -8.16
C PHE A 214 -16.11 -10.66 -9.52
N SER A 215 -17.31 -10.08 -9.68
CA SER A 215 -18.10 -10.25 -10.91
C SER A 215 -17.60 -9.41 -12.08
N SER A 216 -17.04 -8.21 -11.81
CA SER A 216 -16.65 -7.26 -12.85
C SER A 216 -15.15 -7.28 -13.19
N GLY A 217 -14.32 -7.87 -12.33
CA GLY A 217 -12.86 -7.81 -12.46
C GLY A 217 -12.28 -6.38 -12.35
N VAL A 218 -13.02 -5.46 -11.76
CA VAL A 218 -12.55 -4.10 -11.44
C VAL A 218 -11.48 -4.20 -10.35
N ARG A 219 -10.37 -3.45 -10.50
CA ARG A 219 -9.32 -3.44 -9.48
C ARG A 219 -9.81 -2.78 -8.20
N LEU A 220 -9.24 -3.20 -7.05
CA LEU A 220 -9.61 -2.67 -5.74
C LEU A 220 -9.65 -1.13 -5.70
N GLY A 221 -8.59 -0.47 -6.17
CA GLY A 221 -8.54 1.00 -6.20
C GLY A 221 -9.53 1.64 -7.18
N GLU A 222 -9.81 0.98 -8.31
CA GLU A 222 -10.81 1.43 -9.27
C GLU A 222 -12.22 1.33 -8.67
N GLY A 223 -12.55 0.18 -8.04
CA GLY A 223 -13.83 -0.02 -7.37
C GLY A 223 -14.05 0.91 -6.18
N ALA A 224 -13.00 1.13 -5.37
CA ALA A 224 -13.06 2.05 -4.23
C ALA A 224 -13.24 3.52 -4.64
N SER A 225 -12.87 3.88 -5.86
CA SER A 225 -13.02 5.23 -6.42
C SER A 225 -14.30 5.42 -7.23
N LEU A 226 -15.10 4.35 -7.38
CA LEU A 226 -16.34 4.41 -8.15
C LEU A 226 -17.38 5.25 -7.41
N LEU A 227 -17.93 6.25 -8.09
CA LEU A 227 -19.01 7.06 -7.55
C LEU A 227 -20.34 6.31 -7.68
N THR A 228 -21.29 6.59 -6.78
CA THR A 228 -22.63 6.00 -6.84
C THR A 228 -23.38 6.32 -8.13
N LEU A 229 -23.06 7.47 -8.76
CA LEU A 229 -23.62 7.88 -10.05
C LEU A 229 -23.04 7.12 -11.24
N GLU A 230 -21.89 6.47 -11.07
CA GLU A 230 -21.21 5.69 -12.11
C GLU A 230 -21.62 4.20 -12.07
N VAL A 231 -22.35 3.80 -11.02
CA VAL A 231 -22.95 2.46 -10.97
C VAL A 231 -24.09 2.40 -11.99
N PRO A 232 -24.11 1.37 -12.87
CA PRO A 232 -25.16 1.24 -13.87
C PRO A 232 -26.56 1.21 -13.25
N ARG A 233 -27.53 1.79 -13.92
CA ARG A 233 -28.93 1.76 -13.50
C ARG A 233 -29.58 0.45 -13.98
N LEU A 234 -30.33 -0.20 -13.09
CA LEU A 234 -31.17 -1.33 -13.47
C LEU A 234 -32.39 -0.84 -14.26
N HIS A 235 -32.71 -1.52 -15.35
CA HIS A 235 -33.90 -1.29 -16.15
C HIS A 235 -34.78 -2.55 -16.11
N LEU A 236 -36.10 -2.39 -16.12
CA LEU A 236 -37.06 -3.49 -16.05
C LEU A 236 -36.91 -4.49 -17.22
N GLU A 237 -36.57 -3.97 -18.40
CA GLU A 237 -36.31 -4.78 -19.61
C GLU A 237 -34.81 -5.05 -19.81
N GLY A 238 -34.02 -4.86 -18.75
CA GLY A 238 -32.58 -4.91 -18.82
C GLY A 238 -32.02 -6.32 -18.97
N GLY A 239 -30.86 -6.41 -19.60
CA GLY A 239 -30.14 -7.64 -19.81
C GLY A 239 -29.54 -8.24 -18.55
N ARG A 240 -28.89 -9.38 -18.71
CA ARG A 240 -28.20 -10.11 -17.65
C ARG A 240 -26.97 -9.35 -17.10
N TYR A 241 -26.38 -8.48 -17.91
CA TYR A 241 -25.20 -7.68 -17.59
C TYR A 241 -25.42 -6.22 -17.95
N TYR A 242 -24.85 -5.36 -17.15
CA TYR A 242 -24.90 -3.91 -17.28
C TYR A 242 -23.49 -3.34 -17.45
N ALA A 243 -23.32 -2.43 -18.39
CA ALA A 243 -22.06 -1.78 -18.66
C ALA A 243 -21.91 -0.52 -17.79
N GLY A 244 -20.81 -0.44 -17.06
CA GLY A 244 -20.35 0.77 -16.37
C GLY A 244 -19.06 1.28 -16.99
N ARG A 245 -18.74 2.55 -16.78
CA ARG A 245 -17.53 3.18 -17.31
C ARG A 245 -16.61 3.65 -16.18
N LEU A 246 -15.34 3.24 -16.24
CA LEU A 246 -14.30 3.75 -15.35
C LEU A 246 -13.62 4.95 -16.00
N ALA A 247 -13.57 6.06 -15.27
CA ALA A 247 -12.90 7.27 -15.71
C ALA A 247 -11.38 7.04 -15.84
N ARG A 248 -10.75 7.76 -16.76
CA ARG A 248 -9.30 7.69 -17.00
C ARG A 248 -8.45 7.94 -15.76
N VAL A 249 -8.91 8.83 -14.89
CA VAL A 249 -8.19 9.26 -13.69
C VAL A 249 -8.07 8.15 -12.64
N VAL A 250 -9.05 7.25 -12.55
CA VAL A 250 -9.05 6.15 -11.56
C VAL A 250 -8.37 4.87 -12.07
N THR A 251 -8.13 4.76 -13.38
CA THR A 251 -7.51 3.56 -13.94
C THR A 251 -6.00 3.62 -13.89
N LYS A 252 -5.35 2.51 -13.51
CA LYS A 252 -3.88 2.40 -13.48
C LYS A 252 -3.22 2.70 -14.83
N SER A 253 -3.88 2.34 -15.94
CA SER A 253 -3.40 2.57 -17.31
C SER A 253 -3.63 4.00 -17.81
N ARG A 254 -4.30 4.86 -17.03
CA ARG A 254 -4.76 6.19 -17.43
C ARG A 254 -5.60 6.20 -18.71
N ARG A 255 -6.30 5.10 -18.99
CA ARG A 255 -7.25 4.95 -20.10
C ARG A 255 -8.63 4.63 -19.54
N ALA A 256 -9.66 5.33 -20.01
CA ALA A 256 -11.03 4.98 -19.68
C ALA A 256 -11.33 3.56 -20.19
N ARG A 257 -12.05 2.76 -19.39
CA ARG A 257 -12.47 1.42 -19.79
C ARG A 257 -13.89 1.11 -19.32
N THR A 258 -14.56 0.28 -20.06
CA THR A 258 -15.84 -0.28 -19.69
C THR A 258 -15.64 -1.50 -18.77
N PHE A 259 -16.49 -1.66 -17.78
CA PHE A 259 -16.63 -2.88 -17.00
C PHE A 259 -18.09 -3.38 -17.11
N TYR A 260 -18.27 -4.65 -16.85
CA TYR A 260 -19.58 -5.27 -16.88
C TYR A 260 -19.85 -5.90 -15.50
N ALA A 261 -21.07 -5.67 -14.97
CA ALA A 261 -21.52 -6.30 -13.75
C ALA A 261 -22.88 -6.96 -14.01
N SER A 262 -23.13 -8.10 -13.36
CA SER A 262 -24.42 -8.78 -13.49
C SER A 262 -25.55 -7.96 -12.85
N SER A 263 -26.78 -8.17 -13.33
CA SER A 263 -27.98 -7.53 -12.76
C SER A 263 -28.11 -7.75 -11.25
N VAL A 264 -27.76 -8.94 -10.77
CA VAL A 264 -27.77 -9.29 -9.34
C VAL A 264 -26.83 -8.39 -8.56
N VAL A 265 -25.58 -8.27 -9.01
CA VAL A 265 -24.56 -7.45 -8.32
C VAL A 265 -24.91 -5.96 -8.37
N VAL A 266 -25.40 -5.47 -9.50
CA VAL A 266 -25.88 -4.08 -9.59
C VAL A 266 -27.04 -3.85 -8.61
N GLY A 267 -27.94 -4.84 -8.46
CA GLY A 267 -29.04 -4.80 -7.48
C GLY A 267 -28.54 -4.76 -6.04
N GLU A 268 -27.54 -5.57 -5.69
CA GLU A 268 -26.94 -5.58 -4.35
C GLU A 268 -26.24 -4.24 -4.02
N VAL A 269 -25.48 -3.69 -4.97
CA VAL A 269 -24.85 -2.38 -4.82
C VAL A 269 -25.90 -1.28 -4.64
N LYS A 270 -26.98 -1.32 -5.44
CA LYS A 270 -28.11 -0.38 -5.32
C LYS A 270 -28.79 -0.51 -3.96
N GLY A 271 -29.09 -1.74 -3.52
CA GLY A 271 -29.67 -2.01 -2.21
C GLY A 271 -28.83 -1.46 -1.06
N TYR A 272 -27.52 -1.65 -1.12
CA TYR A 272 -26.57 -1.03 -0.15
C TYR A 272 -26.65 0.51 -0.18
N VAL A 273 -26.62 1.12 -1.36
CA VAL A 273 -26.65 2.58 -1.52
C VAL A 273 -27.92 3.18 -0.94
N GLU A 274 -29.08 2.56 -1.22
CA GLU A 274 -30.40 3.05 -0.80
C GLU A 274 -30.73 2.75 0.67
N SER A 275 -30.10 1.73 1.27
CA SER A 275 -30.37 1.31 2.65
C SER A 275 -29.27 1.72 3.62
N SER A 276 -28.25 0.90 3.80
CA SER A 276 -27.25 1.05 4.85
C SER A 276 -26.41 2.31 4.67
N ARG A 277 -26.00 2.63 3.43
CA ARG A 277 -25.27 3.87 3.12
C ARG A 277 -26.13 5.08 3.36
N ALA A 278 -27.37 5.10 2.90
CA ALA A 278 -28.28 6.24 3.10
C ALA A 278 -28.53 6.51 4.60
N ARG A 279 -28.65 5.46 5.42
CA ARG A 279 -28.75 5.58 6.88
C ARG A 279 -27.47 6.16 7.50
N ALA A 280 -26.30 5.70 7.06
CA ALA A 280 -25.02 6.22 7.55
C ALA A 280 -24.82 7.69 7.22
N VAL A 281 -25.16 8.10 5.99
CA VAL A 281 -25.09 9.52 5.56
C VAL A 281 -26.04 10.37 6.41
N ARG A 282 -27.30 9.97 6.59
CA ARG A 282 -28.26 10.71 7.43
C ARG A 282 -27.77 10.87 8.88
N ARG A 283 -27.18 9.83 9.48
CA ARG A 283 -26.58 9.90 10.83
C ARG A 283 -25.43 10.91 10.88
N ALA A 284 -24.53 10.88 9.88
CA ALA A 284 -23.42 11.81 9.82
C ALA A 284 -23.90 13.26 9.67
N GLN A 285 -24.91 13.48 8.85
CA GLN A 285 -25.53 14.82 8.68
C GLN A 285 -26.21 15.33 9.95
N ALA A 286 -26.82 14.45 10.76
CA ALA A 286 -27.45 14.81 12.02
C ALA A 286 -26.44 15.20 13.12
N VAL A 287 -25.20 14.70 13.06
CA VAL A 287 -24.13 15.00 14.04
C VAL A 287 -23.40 16.30 13.73
N GLY A 288 -23.40 16.77 12.49
CA GLY A 288 -22.74 18.01 12.08
C GLY A 288 -22.67 18.19 10.57
N PRO A 289 -22.16 19.33 10.08
CA PRO A 289 -22.04 19.55 8.65
C PRO A 289 -21.11 18.50 8.02
N VAL A 290 -21.66 17.74 7.10
CA VAL A 290 -20.84 16.82 6.26
C VAL A 290 -19.89 17.69 5.47
N ARG A 291 -18.58 17.51 5.66
CA ARG A 291 -17.55 18.18 4.87
C ARG A 291 -17.84 18.00 3.38
N ARG A 292 -17.61 19.03 2.58
CA ARG A 292 -17.85 19.00 1.13
C ARG A 292 -17.11 17.84 0.49
N ALA A 293 -17.64 17.29 -0.59
CA ALA A 293 -17.13 16.08 -1.25
C ALA A 293 -15.62 16.15 -1.62
N ALA A 294 -15.08 17.35 -1.81
CA ALA A 294 -13.64 17.57 -2.04
C ALA A 294 -12.79 17.23 -0.81
N ASP A 295 -13.28 17.55 0.40
CA ASP A 295 -12.58 17.25 1.67
C ASP A 295 -12.72 15.76 2.02
N ALA A 296 -13.88 15.15 1.69
CA ALA A 296 -14.13 13.74 1.90
C ALA A 296 -13.23 12.83 1.02
N ALA A 297 -12.85 13.28 -0.17
CA ALA A 297 -11.93 12.56 -1.05
C ALA A 297 -10.48 12.57 -0.52
N GLY A 298 -10.10 13.59 0.26
CA GLY A 298 -8.82 13.64 0.99
C GLY A 298 -8.80 12.67 2.17
N ASP A 299 -9.82 12.68 3.02
CA ASP A 299 -9.91 11.83 4.22
C ASP A 299 -10.09 10.34 3.89
N ALA A 300 -10.76 10.00 2.79
CA ALA A 300 -10.88 8.60 2.35
C ALA A 300 -9.55 7.98 1.88
N ARG A 301 -8.61 8.81 1.43
CA ARG A 301 -7.25 8.37 1.07
C ARG A 301 -6.38 8.14 2.31
N ASP A 302 -6.64 8.84 3.40
CA ASP A 302 -5.90 8.72 4.65
C ASP A 302 -6.44 7.61 5.58
N GLY A 303 -7.71 7.25 5.45
CA GLY A 303 -8.39 6.26 6.30
C GLY A 303 -7.99 4.78 6.08
N TRP A 304 -7.16 4.49 5.06
CA TRP A 304 -6.63 3.15 4.79
C TRP A 304 -5.16 2.99 5.19
N ALA A 305 -4.69 3.84 6.08
CA ALA A 305 -3.39 3.72 6.68
C ALA A 305 -3.43 2.71 7.83
N SER A 306 -2.87 1.53 7.61
CA SER A 306 -2.31 0.54 8.54
C SER A 306 -3.10 0.25 9.83
N PRO A 307 -3.33 -1.02 10.18
CA PRO A 307 -3.79 -1.37 11.52
C PRO A 307 -2.79 -0.84 12.55
N PRO A 308 -3.24 -0.38 13.73
CA PRO A 308 -2.36 0.12 14.76
C PRO A 308 -1.38 -0.99 15.18
N ALA A 309 -0.11 -0.66 15.20
CA ALA A 309 0.93 -1.48 15.81
C ALA A 309 0.76 -1.41 17.34
N SER A 310 -0.15 -2.18 17.90
CA SER A 310 -0.27 -2.37 19.34
C SER A 310 -0.75 -3.78 19.67
N LEU A 311 0.14 -4.74 19.50
CA LEU A 311 0.15 -6.00 20.25
C LEU A 311 1.60 -6.50 20.35
N ALA A 312 2.45 -5.69 20.94
CA ALA A 312 3.74 -6.12 21.47
C ALA A 312 3.86 -5.55 22.88
N GLY A 313 3.73 -6.39 23.89
CA GLY A 313 4.12 -6.02 25.25
C GLY A 313 3.07 -6.18 26.33
N ARG A 314 2.54 -7.38 26.55
CA ARG A 314 2.23 -7.80 27.91
C ARG A 314 3.33 -8.75 28.36
N GLY A 315 4.36 -8.15 28.97
CA GLY A 315 5.37 -8.83 29.72
C GLY A 315 4.69 -9.59 30.87
N ARG A 316 4.93 -10.88 30.94
CA ARG A 316 4.71 -11.67 32.14
C ARG A 316 5.66 -11.14 33.22
N ARG A 317 5.11 -10.50 34.25
CA ARG A 317 5.81 -10.32 35.51
C ARG A 317 5.94 -11.69 36.14
N GLY A 318 7.19 -12.17 36.30
CA GLY A 318 7.52 -13.31 37.11
C GLY A 318 7.23 -13.01 38.56
N GLY A 319 6.41 -13.82 39.19
CA GLY A 319 6.32 -13.93 40.63
C GLY A 319 7.43 -14.86 41.11
N SER A 320 8.34 -14.31 41.87
CA SER A 320 9.25 -15.03 42.78
C SER A 320 8.47 -15.32 44.04
N ASP A 321 8.55 -16.56 44.51
CA ASP A 321 8.49 -17.05 45.89
C ASP A 321 8.45 -18.58 45.78
N GLY A 322 9.22 -19.36 46.45
CA GLY A 322 9.80 -19.30 47.74
C GLY A 322 10.11 -20.75 48.13
N SER A 323 11.26 -20.97 48.63
CA SER A 323 11.70 -21.99 49.61
C SER A 323 11.11 -23.40 49.58
N GLY A 324 11.99 -24.37 49.66
CA GLY A 324 11.67 -25.73 50.12
C GLY A 324 12.82 -26.71 50.04
N ARG A 325 13.57 -26.83 51.09
CA ARG A 325 14.52 -27.90 51.47
C ARG A 325 14.02 -29.30 51.12
N GLY A 326 14.96 -30.18 50.93
CA GLY A 326 14.74 -31.62 51.11
C GLY A 326 15.85 -32.49 50.57
N ASP A 327 16.68 -32.91 51.46
CA ASP A 327 17.69 -33.97 51.43
C ASP A 327 17.31 -35.26 50.70
N GLY A 328 18.30 -35.98 50.29
CA GLY A 328 18.34 -37.41 50.44
C GLY A 328 18.54 -38.26 49.17
N GLY A 329 19.67 -38.90 49.03
CA GLY A 329 19.87 -40.08 48.20
C GLY A 329 20.89 -39.92 47.08
#